data_6dd92f90a23ea2e948b3f3cb77e7a088
#
_entry.id   6dd92f90a23ea2e948b3f3cb77e7a088
#
_cell.length_a   1.000
_cell.length_b   1.000
_cell.length_c   1.000
_cell.angle_alpha   90.00
_cell.angle_beta   90.00
_cell.angle_gamma   90.00
#
_symmetry.space_group_name_H-M   'P 1'
#
loop_
_entity.id
_entity.type
_entity.pdbx_description
1 polymer ?
#
loop_
_entity_poly.entity_id
_entity_poly.type
_entity_poly.pdbx_seq_one_letter_code
_entity_poly.pdbx_strand_id
1 'polypeptide(L)'
;MAIQADGSAGEFERVVHMPRHIPDGIAFDEDGRLWIACHRPDAIYVYDLHTRRWDLFAEDWKGEALRGPTDVAFAGPNRDILLAAALDNLVVHRFDGVGVRGLRLNHPKI
;
A
#
# COMPACT_ATOMS: atom_id res chain seq x y z
N MET A 1 -10.38 -12.44 -2.24
CA MET A 1 -10.44 -13.62 -3.14
C MET A 1 -9.34 -14.60 -2.72
N ALA A 2 -9.68 -15.82 -2.37
CA ALA A 2 -8.70 -16.84 -2.07
C ALA A 2 -8.20 -17.52 -3.36
N ILE A 3 -6.96 -17.99 -3.36
CA ILE A 3 -6.45 -18.86 -4.41
C ILE A 3 -6.64 -20.29 -3.93
N GLN A 4 -7.34 -21.09 -4.72
CA GLN A 4 -7.61 -22.50 -4.43
C GLN A 4 -6.34 -23.35 -4.56
N ALA A 5 -6.36 -24.58 -4.04
CA ALA A 5 -5.21 -25.47 -4.10
C ALA A 5 -4.78 -25.84 -5.52
N ASP A 6 -5.70 -25.81 -6.47
CA ASP A 6 -5.47 -26.03 -7.91
C ASP A 6 -5.02 -24.78 -8.68
N GLY A 7 -4.85 -23.64 -7.96
CA GLY A 7 -4.47 -22.34 -8.54
C GLY A 7 -5.63 -21.52 -9.10
N SER A 8 -6.86 -22.02 -9.05
CA SER A 8 -8.03 -21.27 -9.50
C SER A 8 -8.42 -20.17 -8.51
N ALA A 9 -9.16 -19.16 -9.00
CA ALA A 9 -9.67 -18.08 -8.20
C ALA A 9 -10.90 -18.54 -7.39
N GLY A 10 -10.94 -18.20 -6.11
CA GLY A 10 -12.12 -18.35 -5.26
C GLY A 10 -13.13 -17.22 -5.49
N GLU A 11 -14.11 -17.12 -4.60
CA GLU A 11 -15.11 -16.04 -4.67
C GLU A 11 -14.46 -14.66 -4.48
N PHE A 12 -14.99 -13.69 -5.23
CA PHE A 12 -14.60 -12.28 -5.10
C PHE A 12 -15.15 -11.71 -3.80
N GLU A 13 -14.27 -11.15 -2.98
CA GLU A 13 -14.63 -10.45 -1.74
C GLU A 13 -14.12 -9.01 -1.80
N ARG A 14 -15.02 -8.07 -1.51
CA ARG A 14 -14.63 -6.68 -1.32
C ARG A 14 -14.05 -6.50 0.08
N VAL A 15 -12.75 -6.32 0.18
CA VAL A 15 -12.05 -6.13 1.44
C VAL A 15 -12.39 -4.78 2.07
N VAL A 16 -12.41 -3.72 1.26
CA VAL A 16 -12.63 -2.35 1.72
C VAL A 16 -13.21 -1.48 0.61
N HIS A 17 -13.92 -0.41 1.00
CA HIS A 17 -14.46 0.60 0.10
C HIS A 17 -13.98 1.99 0.53
N MET A 18 -13.44 2.76 -0.41
CA MET A 18 -12.88 4.10 -0.20
C MET A 18 -13.64 5.14 -1.05
N PRO A 19 -14.77 5.70 -0.56
CA PRO A 19 -15.70 6.46 -1.39
C PRO A 19 -15.19 7.83 -1.86
N ARG A 20 -14.09 8.32 -1.29
CA ARG A 20 -13.54 9.66 -1.60
C ARG A 20 -12.12 9.64 -2.17
N HIS A 21 -11.57 8.47 -2.38
CA HIS A 21 -10.21 8.29 -2.86
C HIS A 21 -10.19 7.36 -4.06
N ILE A 22 -9.19 7.51 -4.88
CA ILE A 22 -8.88 6.55 -5.93
C ILE A 22 -7.72 5.69 -5.40
N PRO A 23 -8.00 4.49 -4.84
CA PRO A 23 -6.95 3.57 -4.46
C PRO A 23 -6.28 3.02 -5.70
N ASP A 24 -4.96 2.87 -5.66
CA ASP A 24 -4.15 2.37 -6.76
C ASP A 24 -3.25 1.23 -6.27
N GLY A 25 -1.96 1.45 -6.04
CA GLY A 25 -1.05 0.42 -5.58
C GLY A 25 -1.17 0.08 -4.10
N ILE A 26 -0.85 -1.17 -3.78
CA ILE A 26 -0.97 -1.71 -2.43
C ILE A 26 0.25 -2.53 -2.02
N ALA A 27 0.55 -2.56 -0.72
CA ALA A 27 1.55 -3.44 -0.14
C ALA A 27 1.08 -3.98 1.22
N PHE A 28 1.57 -5.15 1.61
CA PHE A 28 1.35 -5.69 2.95
C PHE A 28 2.57 -5.48 3.84
N ASP A 29 2.33 -5.25 5.12
CA ASP A 29 3.35 -5.32 6.16
C ASP A 29 3.35 -6.69 6.89
N GLU A 30 4.35 -6.89 7.76
CA GLU A 30 4.48 -8.13 8.55
C GLU A 30 3.33 -8.38 9.52
N ASP A 31 2.64 -7.32 9.94
CA ASP A 31 1.48 -7.40 10.85
C ASP A 31 0.18 -7.72 10.09
N GLY A 32 0.26 -7.91 8.76
CA GLY A 32 -0.89 -8.23 7.90
C GLY A 32 -1.76 -7.01 7.58
N ARG A 33 -1.28 -5.79 7.79
CA ARG A 33 -1.97 -4.57 7.41
C ARG A 33 -1.72 -4.23 5.96
N LEU A 34 -2.72 -3.63 5.33
CA LEU A 34 -2.69 -3.22 3.94
C LEU A 34 -2.36 -1.73 3.83
N TRP A 35 -1.25 -1.42 3.19
CA TRP A 35 -0.83 -0.06 2.83
C TRP A 35 -1.36 0.27 1.46
N ILE A 36 -2.03 1.41 1.32
CA ILE A 36 -2.78 1.77 0.12
C ILE A 36 -2.37 3.17 -0.33
N ALA A 37 -1.78 3.26 -1.51
CA ALA A 37 -1.58 4.54 -2.18
C ALA A 37 -2.91 5.01 -2.76
N CYS A 38 -3.23 6.29 -2.54
CA CYS A 38 -4.44 6.91 -3.05
C CYS A 38 -4.10 8.25 -3.68
N HIS A 39 -4.76 8.56 -4.80
CA HIS A 39 -4.69 9.90 -5.35
C HIS A 39 -6.08 10.51 -5.48
N ARG A 40 -6.08 11.86 -5.41
CA ARG A 40 -7.23 12.77 -5.47
C ARG A 40 -8.36 12.46 -4.48
N PRO A 41 -8.21 12.87 -3.20
CA PRO A 41 -7.04 13.53 -2.59
C PRO A 41 -5.86 12.56 -2.36
N ASP A 42 -4.65 13.13 -2.38
CA ASP A 42 -3.43 12.36 -2.22
C ASP A 42 -3.26 11.89 -0.80
N ALA A 43 -3.08 10.60 -0.61
CA ALA A 43 -2.91 10.00 0.71
C ALA A 43 -2.26 8.61 0.64
N ILE A 44 -1.67 8.21 1.75
CA ILE A 44 -1.28 6.83 2.01
C ILE A 44 -1.99 6.39 3.27
N TYR A 45 -2.83 5.38 3.15
CA TYR A 45 -3.57 4.78 4.27
C TYR A 45 -2.99 3.43 4.66
N VAL A 46 -3.18 3.08 5.92
CA VAL A 46 -2.93 1.74 6.44
C VAL A 46 -4.25 1.17 6.93
N TYR A 47 -4.64 0.02 6.42
CA TYR A 47 -5.86 -0.67 6.81
C TYR A 47 -5.54 -2.00 7.48
N ASP A 48 -5.97 -2.15 8.71
CA ASP A 48 -5.85 -3.39 9.46
C ASP A 48 -7.02 -4.32 9.11
N LEU A 49 -6.72 -5.41 8.42
CA LEU A 49 -7.70 -6.40 7.98
C LEU A 49 -8.39 -7.13 9.15
N HIS A 50 -7.73 -7.22 10.28
CA HIS A 50 -8.19 -7.95 11.44
C HIS A 50 -9.17 -7.12 12.27
N THR A 51 -8.77 -5.89 12.60
CA THR A 51 -9.55 -4.97 13.42
C THR A 51 -10.48 -4.09 12.60
N ARG A 52 -10.30 -4.06 11.27
CA ARG A 52 -10.99 -3.18 10.31
C ARG A 52 -10.79 -1.70 10.61
N ARG A 53 -9.66 -1.34 11.19
CA ARG A 53 -9.31 0.06 11.52
C ARG A 53 -8.44 0.67 10.44
N TRP A 54 -8.62 1.97 10.28
CA TRP A 54 -7.84 2.83 9.41
C TRP A 54 -6.86 3.66 10.21
N ASP A 55 -5.65 3.77 9.68
CA ASP A 55 -4.67 4.75 10.09
C ASP A 55 -4.27 5.57 8.85
N LEU A 56 -4.12 6.87 9.03
CA LEU A 56 -3.63 7.77 8.01
C LEU A 56 -2.11 7.92 8.19
N PHE A 57 -1.33 7.41 7.25
CA PHE A 57 0.13 7.53 7.29
C PHE A 57 0.60 8.88 6.75
N ALA A 58 0.07 9.31 5.62
CA ALA A 58 0.39 10.58 4.99
C ALA A 58 -0.80 11.10 4.20
N GLU A 59 -1.02 12.44 4.20
CA GLU A 59 -2.00 13.07 3.34
C GLU A 59 -1.50 14.39 2.76
N ASP A 60 -2.00 14.72 1.58
CA ASP A 60 -1.69 15.97 0.89
C ASP A 60 -2.90 16.40 0.04
N TRP A 61 -3.81 17.13 0.67
CA TRP A 61 -5.03 17.61 0.01
C TRP A 61 -4.79 18.50 -1.21
N LYS A 62 -3.65 19.16 -1.27
CA LYS A 62 -3.30 20.06 -2.38
C LYS A 62 -2.56 19.36 -3.51
N GLY A 63 -1.99 18.17 -3.26
CA GLY A 63 -1.16 17.45 -4.21
C GLY A 63 0.19 18.11 -4.49
N GLU A 64 0.71 18.89 -3.52
CA GLU A 64 1.96 19.64 -3.67
C GLU A 64 3.19 18.83 -3.22
N ALA A 65 3.00 17.96 -2.23
CA ALA A 65 4.05 17.16 -1.63
C ALA A 65 4.05 15.70 -2.12
N LEU A 66 2.93 14.98 -1.97
CA LEU A 66 2.84 13.57 -2.38
C LEU A 66 2.72 13.39 -3.89
N ARG A 67 2.12 14.36 -4.60
CA ARG A 67 2.12 14.42 -6.07
C ARG A 67 1.50 13.22 -6.77
N GLY A 68 0.33 12.80 -6.31
CA GLY A 68 -0.42 11.69 -6.90
C GLY A 68 0.22 10.32 -6.66
N PRO A 69 0.24 9.83 -5.42
CA PRO A 69 0.81 8.52 -5.12
C PRO A 69 -0.01 7.40 -5.79
N THR A 70 0.68 6.58 -6.58
CA THR A 70 0.06 5.51 -7.38
C THR A 70 0.47 4.12 -6.92
N ASP A 71 1.58 3.98 -6.20
CA ASP A 71 2.02 2.69 -5.69
C ASP A 71 2.85 2.86 -4.42
N VAL A 72 2.86 1.82 -3.61
CA VAL A 72 3.70 1.71 -2.42
C VAL A 72 4.40 0.37 -2.35
N ALA A 73 5.66 0.38 -1.91
CA ALA A 73 6.44 -0.83 -1.73
C ALA A 73 7.39 -0.70 -0.54
N PHE A 74 7.58 -1.78 0.19
CA PHE A 74 8.60 -1.85 1.23
C PHE A 74 9.96 -2.23 0.63
N ALA A 75 11.00 -1.55 1.08
CA ALA A 75 12.36 -1.67 0.56
C ALA A 75 13.41 -1.67 1.68
N GLY A 76 14.66 -1.83 1.27
CA GLY A 76 15.82 -1.89 2.17
C GLY A 76 16.09 -3.30 2.70
N PRO A 77 17.26 -3.52 3.29
CA PRO A 77 17.67 -4.84 3.79
C PRO A 77 16.74 -5.37 4.89
N ASN A 78 16.15 -4.48 5.66
CA ASN A 78 15.21 -4.80 6.73
C ASN A 78 13.74 -4.67 6.29
N ARG A 79 13.47 -4.21 5.06
CA ARG A 79 12.12 -3.92 4.55
C ARG A 79 11.36 -2.89 5.41
N ASP A 80 12.07 -1.93 6.00
CA ASP A 80 11.57 -0.91 6.91
C ASP A 80 11.56 0.51 6.30
N ILE A 81 11.81 0.58 5.00
CA ILE A 81 11.70 1.78 4.18
C ILE A 81 10.45 1.64 3.32
N LEU A 82 9.55 2.63 3.37
CA LEU A 82 8.43 2.69 2.43
C LEU A 82 8.82 3.58 1.25
N LEU A 83 8.62 3.07 0.05
CA LEU A 83 8.71 3.82 -1.19
C LEU A 83 7.30 4.09 -1.71
N ALA A 84 7.04 5.29 -2.21
CA ALA A 84 5.80 5.63 -2.87
C ALA A 84 6.07 6.27 -4.23
N ALA A 85 5.60 5.63 -5.30
CA ALA A 85 5.67 6.19 -6.64
C ALA A 85 4.62 7.30 -6.80
N ALA A 86 5.00 8.42 -7.43
CA ALA A 86 4.13 9.56 -7.65
C ALA A 86 4.06 9.94 -9.14
N LEU A 87 2.83 10.03 -9.64
CA LEU A 87 2.56 10.25 -11.07
C LEU A 87 2.89 11.67 -11.53
N ASP A 88 2.47 12.68 -10.75
CA ASP A 88 2.47 14.08 -11.21
C ASP A 88 3.88 14.69 -11.38
N ASN A 89 4.91 14.07 -10.83
CA ASN A 89 6.29 14.57 -10.93
C ASN A 89 7.29 13.48 -11.35
N LEU A 90 6.84 12.27 -11.64
CA LEU A 90 7.68 11.13 -12.01
C LEU A 90 8.78 10.87 -10.96
N VAL A 91 8.42 10.95 -9.68
CA VAL A 91 9.33 10.77 -8.54
C VAL A 91 8.93 9.55 -7.72
N VAL A 92 9.87 9.09 -6.93
CA VAL A 92 9.61 8.08 -5.89
C VAL A 92 9.97 8.70 -4.55
N HIS A 93 8.97 8.84 -3.69
CA HIS A 93 9.17 9.27 -2.31
C HIS A 93 9.75 8.15 -1.49
N ARG A 94 10.60 8.50 -0.55
CA ARG A 94 11.17 7.58 0.42
C ARG A 94 10.80 8.02 1.83
N PHE A 95 10.24 7.10 2.59
CA PHE A 95 9.93 7.27 4.00
C PHE A 95 10.75 6.30 4.83
N ASP A 96 11.64 6.83 5.66
CA ASP A 96 12.43 6.03 6.59
C ASP A 96 11.73 5.95 7.95
N GLY A 97 11.97 4.88 8.70
CA GLY A 97 11.46 4.75 10.05
C GLY A 97 9.95 4.64 10.15
N VAL A 98 9.31 3.94 9.21
CA VAL A 98 7.85 3.76 9.20
C VAL A 98 7.32 2.89 10.36
N GLY A 99 8.21 2.34 11.19
CA GLY A 99 7.86 1.62 12.42
C GLY A 99 7.37 0.19 12.21
N VAL A 100 7.41 -0.31 10.99
CA VAL A 100 6.98 -1.66 10.62
C VAL A 100 7.82 -2.17 9.44
N ARG A 101 7.84 -3.48 9.24
CA ARG A 101 8.49 -4.10 8.09
C ARG A 101 7.46 -4.56 7.07
N GLY A 102 7.82 -4.46 5.80
CA GLY A 102 7.03 -5.06 4.74
C GLY A 102 7.00 -6.58 4.80
N LEU A 103 5.89 -7.15 4.34
CA LEU A 103 5.77 -8.60 4.19
C LEU A 103 6.88 -9.14 3.28
N ARG A 104 7.48 -10.26 3.67
CA ARG A 104 8.49 -10.91 2.84
C ARG A 104 7.85 -11.48 1.58
N LEU A 105 8.27 -11.00 0.42
CA LEU A 105 7.78 -11.48 -0.85
C LEU A 105 8.45 -12.81 -1.22
N ASN A 106 7.69 -13.69 -1.87
CA ASN A 106 8.22 -14.90 -2.48
C ASN A 106 8.95 -14.52 -3.78
N HIS A 107 10.26 -14.73 -3.81
CA HIS A 107 11.02 -14.58 -5.04
C HIS A 107 10.93 -15.86 -5.86
N PRO A 108 10.70 -15.76 -7.19
CA PRO A 108 10.79 -16.93 -8.06
C PRO A 108 12.20 -17.51 -7.96
N LYS A 109 12.29 -18.82 -7.89
CA LYS A 109 13.59 -19.51 -8.04
C LYS A 109 13.97 -19.40 -9.50
N ILE A 110 14.95 -18.56 -9.77
CA ILE A 110 15.55 -18.45 -11.10
C ILE A 110 16.60 -19.55 -11.27
#